data_90da2f419652d1ef848ba4ea63e03f62
#
_entry.id   90da2f419652d1ef848ba4ea63e03f62
#
_cell.length_a   1.000
_cell.length_b   1.000
_cell.length_c   1.000
_cell.angle_alpha   90.00
_cell.angle_beta   90.00
_cell.angle_gamma   90.00
#
_symmetry.space_group_name_H-M   'P 1'
#
loop_
_entity.id
_entity.type
_entity.pdbx_description
1 polymer ?
#
loop_
_entity_poly.entity_id
_entity_poly.type
_entity_poly.pdbx_seq_one_letter_code
_entity_poly.pdbx_strand_id
1 'polypeptide(L)'
;GYTDVILVLINSQGSSTFANSLMAKDLFFEEYPEYQDKIRFYNYDGMGYSAQYGQPVVEAARMLKNGKTLQEILDYLTYELPRRKVYFGMYTLKYAGKSGRIPSAAAFVGDRLNLKPIMKIYHNQLTTGAKVRGEVKIIPRMVELTIADMEPGTPYSIIYGNEPSAVKATVELMKDITGYEPEGYYPIGAAVAANAGPKTVAIAFHVKEAFENDGYKPQ
;
A
#
# COMPACT_ATOMS: atom_id res chain seq x y z
N GLY A 1 21.98 -1.96 23.57
CA GLY A 1 21.57 -2.34 22.22
C GLY A 1 20.06 -2.50 22.13
N TYR A 2 19.56 -2.66 20.94
CA TYR A 2 18.13 -2.95 20.70
C TYR A 2 17.85 -4.41 21.00
N THR A 3 16.69 -4.70 21.58
CA THR A 3 16.23 -6.05 21.92
C THR A 3 15.05 -6.51 21.06
N ASP A 4 14.38 -5.56 20.41
CA ASP A 4 13.17 -5.82 19.63
C ASP A 4 13.31 -5.13 18.26
N VAL A 5 13.10 -5.91 17.20
CA VAL A 5 13.21 -5.46 15.80
C VAL A 5 11.89 -5.74 15.10
N ILE A 6 11.18 -4.70 14.70
CA ILE A 6 9.95 -4.80 13.93
C ILE A 6 10.27 -4.57 12.45
N LEU A 7 9.95 -5.56 11.61
CA LEU A 7 10.14 -5.52 10.16
C LEU A 7 8.76 -5.53 9.48
N VAL A 8 8.39 -4.41 8.87
CA VAL A 8 7.18 -4.35 8.05
C VAL A 8 7.60 -4.29 6.60
N LEU A 9 7.27 -5.32 5.84
CA LEU A 9 7.86 -5.57 4.53
C LEU A 9 6.80 -5.49 3.42
N ILE A 10 7.27 -5.25 2.20
CA ILE A 10 6.44 -5.17 1.01
C ILE A 10 5.62 -6.45 0.82
N ASN A 11 4.46 -6.32 0.18
CA ASN A 11 3.53 -7.36 -0.24
C ASN A 11 4.20 -8.70 -0.57
N SER A 12 3.90 -9.74 0.18
CA SER A 12 4.51 -11.07 0.07
C SER A 12 4.16 -11.78 -1.24
N GLN A 13 3.01 -11.49 -1.85
CA GLN A 13 2.61 -12.07 -3.14
C GLN A 13 3.33 -11.38 -4.32
N GLY A 14 3.82 -10.16 -4.13
CA GLY A 14 4.53 -9.40 -5.17
C GLY A 14 6.04 -9.41 -5.05
N SER A 15 6.59 -9.86 -3.92
CA SER A 15 8.03 -9.84 -3.63
C SER A 15 8.42 -10.94 -2.65
N SER A 16 9.57 -11.56 -2.86
CA SER A 16 10.16 -12.54 -1.93
C SER A 16 10.76 -11.90 -0.66
N THR A 17 10.71 -10.57 -0.51
CA THR A 17 11.37 -9.85 0.60
C THR A 17 10.87 -10.33 1.97
N PHE A 18 9.55 -10.54 2.12
CA PHE A 18 8.98 -11.04 3.38
C PHE A 18 9.49 -12.46 3.68
N ALA A 19 9.39 -13.39 2.73
CA ALA A 19 9.88 -14.76 2.90
C ALA A 19 11.39 -14.80 3.21
N ASN A 20 12.18 -13.98 2.50
CA ASN A 20 13.63 -13.87 2.72
C ASN A 20 13.95 -13.32 4.12
N SER A 21 13.11 -12.45 4.69
CA SER A 21 13.34 -11.93 6.04
C SER A 21 13.14 -12.99 7.12
N LEU A 22 12.22 -13.93 6.90
CA LEU A 22 12.04 -15.07 7.81
C LEU A 22 13.26 -15.99 7.77
N MET A 23 13.73 -16.33 6.56
CA MET A 23 14.95 -17.11 6.38
C MET A 23 16.19 -16.42 6.99
N ALA A 24 16.32 -15.10 6.78
CA ALA A 24 17.43 -14.33 7.33
C ALA A 24 17.43 -14.31 8.86
N LYS A 25 16.26 -14.28 9.50
CA LYS A 25 16.12 -14.41 10.95
C LYS A 25 16.62 -15.77 11.42
N ASP A 26 16.22 -16.85 10.75
CA ASP A 26 16.62 -18.21 11.15
C ASP A 26 18.14 -18.39 10.96
N LEU A 27 18.72 -17.96 9.83
CA LEU A 27 20.15 -17.98 9.59
C LEU A 27 20.93 -17.12 10.61
N PHE A 28 20.39 -15.97 11.01
CA PHE A 28 21.01 -15.13 12.04
C PHE A 28 21.15 -15.87 13.36
N PHE A 29 20.13 -16.59 13.82
CA PHE A 29 20.19 -17.34 15.07
C PHE A 29 21.01 -18.63 14.96
N GLU A 30 21.14 -19.21 13.76
CA GLU A 30 22.09 -20.31 13.50
C GLU A 30 23.54 -19.84 13.64
N GLU A 31 23.83 -18.65 13.06
CA GLU A 31 25.20 -18.09 13.08
C GLU A 31 25.57 -17.47 14.43
N TYR A 32 24.57 -16.89 15.12
CA TYR A 32 24.75 -16.17 16.39
C TYR A 32 23.77 -16.65 17.47
N PRO A 33 23.93 -17.91 17.95
CA PRO A 33 22.97 -18.52 18.91
C PRO A 33 22.90 -17.80 20.26
N GLU A 34 23.94 -17.05 20.64
CA GLU A 34 23.98 -16.25 21.86
C GLU A 34 23.00 -15.08 21.89
N TYR A 35 22.38 -14.74 20.74
CA TYR A 35 21.35 -13.69 20.63
C TYR A 35 19.93 -14.22 20.66
N GLN A 36 19.70 -15.53 20.67
CA GLN A 36 18.37 -16.14 20.57
C GLN A 36 17.42 -15.65 21.66
N ASP A 37 17.94 -15.44 22.90
CA ASP A 37 17.16 -14.92 24.02
C ASP A 37 17.32 -13.42 24.25
N LYS A 38 18.10 -12.72 23.40
CA LYS A 38 18.43 -11.29 23.56
C LYS A 38 17.75 -10.39 22.53
N ILE A 39 17.43 -10.93 21.36
CA ILE A 39 16.81 -10.16 20.26
C ILE A 39 15.57 -10.89 19.78
N ARG A 40 14.48 -10.14 19.62
CA ARG A 40 13.20 -10.63 19.07
C ARG A 40 12.92 -9.93 17.76
N PHE A 41 12.55 -10.70 16.73
CA PHE A 41 12.16 -10.22 15.43
C PHE A 41 10.66 -10.40 15.24
N TYR A 42 9.98 -9.31 14.86
CA TYR A 42 8.56 -9.26 14.53
C TYR A 42 8.43 -8.93 13.06
N ASN A 43 8.20 -9.96 12.22
CA ASN A 43 8.11 -9.81 10.79
C ASN A 43 6.65 -9.69 10.37
N TYR A 44 6.29 -8.56 9.77
CA TYR A 44 4.95 -8.30 9.23
C TYR A 44 4.98 -8.27 7.70
N ASP A 45 4.03 -8.98 7.08
CA ASP A 45 3.67 -8.71 5.69
C ASP A 45 2.89 -7.39 5.65
N GLY A 46 3.40 -6.40 4.94
CA GLY A 46 2.73 -5.10 4.79
C GLY A 46 1.54 -5.14 3.85
N MET A 47 1.28 -6.29 3.20
CA MET A 47 0.13 -6.57 2.32
C MET A 47 -0.07 -5.58 1.18
N GLY A 48 0.92 -4.71 0.94
CA GLY A 48 0.80 -3.62 0.00
C GLY A 48 2.12 -3.04 -0.45
N TYR A 49 2.05 -1.84 -1.00
CA TYR A 49 3.17 -1.11 -1.57
C TYR A 49 3.18 0.35 -1.09
N SER A 50 4.40 0.95 -1.02
CA SER A 50 4.57 2.38 -0.69
C SER A 50 3.88 2.77 0.63
N ALA A 51 3.13 3.87 0.67
CA ALA A 51 2.46 4.37 1.88
C ALA A 51 1.33 3.45 2.39
N GLN A 52 0.89 2.44 1.62
CA GLN A 52 -0.10 1.49 2.12
C GLN A 52 0.35 0.82 3.41
N TYR A 53 1.63 0.38 3.48
CA TYR A 53 2.23 -0.14 4.69
C TYR A 53 3.20 0.86 5.35
N GLY A 54 3.75 1.80 4.58
CA GLY A 54 4.72 2.77 5.09
C GLY A 54 4.11 3.75 6.08
N GLN A 55 2.85 4.17 5.89
CA GLN A 55 2.17 5.06 6.82
C GLN A 55 1.93 4.41 8.19
N PRO A 56 1.41 3.18 8.29
CA PRO A 56 1.37 2.46 9.57
C PRO A 56 2.73 2.36 10.29
N VAL A 57 3.83 2.22 9.55
CA VAL A 57 5.18 2.23 10.15
C VAL A 57 5.53 3.60 10.72
N VAL A 58 5.20 4.68 10.02
CA VAL A 58 5.40 6.05 10.53
C VAL A 58 4.60 6.26 11.81
N GLU A 59 3.35 5.79 11.87
CA GLU A 59 2.53 5.92 13.07
C GLU A 59 3.06 5.05 14.22
N ALA A 60 3.48 3.81 13.96
CA ALA A 60 4.14 2.97 14.94
C ALA A 60 5.39 3.66 15.56
N ALA A 61 6.18 4.35 14.73
CA ALA A 61 7.32 5.13 15.20
C ALA A 61 6.89 6.35 16.05
N ARG A 62 5.78 7.01 15.71
CA ARG A 62 5.20 8.08 16.54
C ARG A 62 4.69 7.54 17.89
N MET A 63 4.03 6.38 17.86
CA MET A 63 3.57 5.69 19.08
C MET A 63 4.75 5.41 20.01
N LEU A 64 5.85 4.87 19.49
CA LEU A 64 7.07 4.63 20.25
C LEU A 64 7.62 5.93 20.86
N LYS A 65 7.71 6.99 20.05
CA LYS A 65 8.17 8.31 20.50
C LYS A 65 7.28 8.90 21.61
N ASN A 66 6.00 8.59 21.59
CA ASN A 66 5.01 9.01 22.58
C ASN A 66 4.91 8.06 23.78
N GLY A 67 5.86 7.12 23.94
CA GLY A 67 5.98 6.25 25.11
C GLY A 67 5.01 5.07 25.13
N LYS A 68 4.42 4.73 23.97
CA LYS A 68 3.63 3.50 23.84
C LYS A 68 4.50 2.26 24.01
N THR A 69 3.92 1.23 24.62
CA THR A 69 4.59 -0.06 24.81
C THR A 69 4.78 -0.79 23.50
N LEU A 70 5.72 -1.73 23.48
CA LEU A 70 5.93 -2.63 22.36
C LEU A 70 4.61 -3.36 22.00
N GLN A 71 3.88 -3.87 22.99
CA GLN A 71 2.63 -4.60 22.74
C GLN A 71 1.57 -3.72 22.05
N GLU A 72 1.38 -2.48 22.51
CA GLU A 72 0.46 -1.54 21.86
C GLU A 72 0.84 -1.27 20.38
N ILE A 73 2.14 -1.22 20.07
CA ILE A 73 2.63 -1.04 18.70
C ILE A 73 2.39 -2.28 17.84
N LEU A 74 2.65 -3.48 18.39
CA LEU A 74 2.39 -4.74 17.69
C LEU A 74 0.90 -4.94 17.43
N ASP A 75 0.05 -4.65 18.42
CA ASP A 75 -1.42 -4.72 18.29
C ASP A 75 -1.92 -3.76 17.22
N TYR A 76 -1.40 -2.52 17.21
CA TYR A 76 -1.71 -1.53 16.19
C TYR A 76 -1.35 -2.02 14.77
N LEU A 77 -0.13 -2.52 14.56
CA LEU A 77 0.30 -3.01 13.25
C LEU A 77 -0.52 -4.23 12.81
N THR A 78 -0.82 -5.14 13.73
CA THR A 78 -1.65 -6.33 13.47
C THR A 78 -3.08 -5.94 13.06
N TYR A 79 -3.63 -4.89 13.69
CA TYR A 79 -4.94 -4.36 13.36
C TYR A 79 -4.95 -3.58 12.05
N GLU A 80 -3.98 -2.68 11.85
CA GLU A 80 -4.02 -1.67 10.80
C GLU A 80 -3.61 -2.20 9.42
N LEU A 81 -2.54 -3.04 9.35
CA LEU A 81 -1.99 -3.47 8.07
C LEU A 81 -3.00 -4.19 7.16
N PRO A 82 -3.82 -5.16 7.64
CA PRO A 82 -4.81 -5.81 6.80
C PRO A 82 -5.98 -4.91 6.40
N ARG A 83 -6.19 -3.78 7.08
CA ARG A 83 -7.27 -2.82 6.81
C ARG A 83 -6.91 -1.73 5.82
N ARG A 84 -5.67 -1.71 5.36
CA ARG A 84 -5.20 -0.70 4.39
C ARG A 84 -5.46 -1.15 2.96
N LYS A 85 -6.12 -0.30 2.19
CA LYS A 85 -6.41 -0.49 0.76
C LYS A 85 -5.81 0.66 -0.05
N VAL A 86 -5.49 0.38 -1.31
CA VAL A 86 -5.06 1.40 -2.26
C VAL A 86 -5.87 1.28 -3.54
N TYR A 87 -6.32 2.42 -4.06
CA TYR A 87 -6.67 2.58 -5.45
C TYR A 87 -5.62 3.44 -6.15
N PHE A 88 -5.20 3.04 -7.35
CA PHE A 88 -4.27 3.83 -8.14
C PHE A 88 -4.65 3.85 -9.62
N GLY A 89 -4.48 5.02 -10.23
CA GLY A 89 -4.72 5.25 -11.64
C GLY A 89 -3.48 4.95 -12.49
N MET A 90 -3.66 4.19 -13.55
CA MET A 90 -2.60 3.93 -14.54
C MET A 90 -2.83 4.73 -15.81
N TYR A 91 -1.93 5.67 -16.08
CA TYR A 91 -1.96 6.51 -17.28
C TYR A 91 -1.40 5.80 -18.52
N THR A 92 -0.55 4.78 -18.31
CA THR A 92 0.02 3.95 -19.37
C THR A 92 0.22 2.52 -18.87
N LEU A 93 0.02 1.54 -19.74
CA LEU A 93 0.24 0.11 -19.47
C LEU A 93 1.64 -0.38 -19.90
N LYS A 94 2.44 0.51 -20.50
CA LYS A 94 3.76 0.18 -21.04
C LYS A 94 4.68 -0.49 -20.01
N TYR A 95 4.64 -0.01 -18.78
CA TYR A 95 5.50 -0.51 -17.69
C TYR A 95 4.95 -1.81 -17.10
N ALA A 96 3.66 -1.85 -16.81
CA ALA A 96 2.98 -3.02 -16.25
C ALA A 96 3.12 -4.28 -17.09
N GLY A 97 2.99 -4.15 -18.41
CA GLY A 97 3.12 -5.27 -19.35
C GLY A 97 4.53 -5.88 -19.40
N LYS A 98 5.56 -5.10 -19.02
CA LYS A 98 6.96 -5.57 -19.01
C LYS A 98 7.36 -6.20 -17.67
N SER A 99 6.74 -5.80 -16.59
CA SER A 99 7.18 -6.16 -15.23
C SER A 99 6.72 -7.54 -14.78
N GLY A 100 5.62 -8.06 -15.34
CA GLY A 100 4.96 -9.29 -14.89
C GLY A 100 4.34 -9.23 -13.49
N ARG A 101 4.43 -8.08 -12.79
CA ARG A 101 3.86 -7.89 -11.44
C ARG A 101 2.43 -7.37 -11.45
N ILE A 102 1.90 -7.02 -12.62
CA ILE A 102 0.51 -6.60 -12.81
C ILE A 102 -0.14 -7.49 -13.87
N PRO A 103 -0.46 -8.77 -13.56
CA PRO A 103 -0.97 -9.72 -14.53
C PRO A 103 -2.26 -9.27 -15.21
N SER A 104 -3.13 -8.59 -14.48
CA SER A 104 -4.38 -8.04 -15.02
C SER A 104 -4.16 -6.94 -16.06
N ALA A 105 -2.99 -6.30 -16.09
CA ALA A 105 -2.66 -5.31 -17.12
C ALA A 105 -2.41 -5.96 -18.50
N ALA A 106 -2.05 -7.23 -18.56
CA ALA A 106 -1.90 -7.96 -19.82
C ALA A 106 -3.22 -8.07 -20.61
N ALA A 107 -4.35 -8.07 -19.90
CA ALA A 107 -5.69 -8.06 -20.52
C ALA A 107 -6.02 -6.74 -21.24
N PHE A 108 -5.21 -5.69 -21.08
CA PHE A 108 -5.38 -4.38 -21.71
C PHE A 108 -4.41 -4.13 -22.87
N VAL A 109 -3.70 -5.18 -23.32
CA VAL A 109 -2.76 -5.09 -24.44
C VAL A 109 -3.56 -4.82 -25.72
N GLY A 110 -3.66 -3.56 -26.05
CA GLY A 110 -4.35 -3.04 -27.22
C GLY A 110 -4.92 -1.66 -26.93
N ASP A 111 -4.10 -0.66 -26.94
CA ASP A 111 -4.40 0.77 -26.63
C ASP A 111 -5.45 1.40 -27.60
N ARG A 112 -6.08 0.59 -28.46
CA ARG A 112 -7.03 1.02 -29.50
C ARG A 112 -8.32 1.64 -28.95
N LEU A 113 -8.63 1.45 -27.63
CA LEU A 113 -9.88 1.94 -27.06
C LEU A 113 -9.67 3.05 -26.02
N ASN A 114 -8.45 3.55 -25.84
CA ASN A 114 -8.11 4.55 -24.80
C ASN A 114 -8.66 4.18 -23.40
N LEU A 115 -8.65 2.87 -23.09
CA LEU A 115 -9.07 2.36 -21.79
C LEU A 115 -7.93 2.51 -20.78
N LYS A 116 -8.26 3.08 -19.63
CA LYS A 116 -7.36 3.31 -18.50
C LYS A 116 -7.87 2.51 -17.30
N PRO A 117 -7.08 1.57 -16.75
CA PRO A 117 -7.48 0.85 -15.56
C PRO A 117 -7.23 1.69 -14.30
N ILE A 118 -8.13 1.52 -13.34
CA ILE A 118 -7.91 1.87 -11.95
C ILE A 118 -7.69 0.57 -11.22
N MET A 119 -6.50 0.43 -10.66
CA MET A 119 -6.07 -0.78 -9.96
C MET A 119 -6.39 -0.69 -8.49
N LYS A 120 -6.59 -1.84 -7.88
CA LYS A 120 -6.84 -2.03 -6.46
C LYS A 120 -5.78 -2.93 -5.86
N ILE A 121 -5.22 -2.53 -4.71
CA ILE A 121 -4.37 -3.38 -3.87
C ILE A 121 -5.07 -3.56 -2.53
N TYR A 122 -5.39 -4.80 -2.20
CA TYR A 122 -6.02 -5.16 -0.94
C TYR A 122 -5.74 -6.63 -0.63
N HIS A 123 -5.41 -6.96 0.64
CA HIS A 123 -5.07 -8.30 1.11
C HIS A 123 -4.10 -9.04 0.17
N ASN A 124 -2.93 -8.43 -0.07
CA ASN A 124 -1.91 -8.94 -0.99
C ASN A 124 -2.31 -9.03 -2.47
N GLN A 125 -3.56 -8.81 -2.81
CA GLN A 125 -4.05 -8.95 -4.19
C GLN A 125 -3.99 -7.63 -4.94
N LEU A 126 -3.40 -7.69 -6.14
CA LEU A 126 -3.40 -6.60 -7.11
C LEU A 126 -4.39 -6.93 -8.23
N THR A 127 -5.52 -6.23 -8.24
CA THR A 127 -6.64 -6.49 -9.16
C THR A 127 -7.10 -5.21 -9.85
N THR A 128 -7.94 -5.35 -10.88
CA THR A 128 -8.60 -4.20 -11.51
C THR A 128 -9.83 -3.80 -10.71
N GLY A 129 -9.82 -2.58 -10.16
CA GLY A 129 -10.98 -2.00 -9.47
C GLY A 129 -12.03 -1.45 -10.43
N ALA A 130 -11.58 -0.76 -11.49
CA ALA A 130 -12.46 -0.23 -12.54
C ALA A 130 -11.71 0.00 -13.85
N LYS A 131 -12.47 0.30 -14.92
CA LYS A 131 -11.96 0.69 -16.23
C LYS A 131 -12.67 1.97 -16.65
N VAL A 132 -11.90 2.98 -17.10
CA VAL A 132 -12.45 4.23 -17.62
C VAL A 132 -11.93 4.49 -19.02
N ARG A 133 -12.62 5.30 -19.80
CA ARG A 133 -12.18 5.73 -21.11
C ARG A 133 -11.65 7.15 -21.02
N GLY A 134 -10.38 7.34 -21.37
CA GLY A 134 -9.67 8.64 -21.31
C GLY A 134 -9.10 8.95 -19.93
N GLU A 135 -8.01 9.72 -19.92
CA GLU A 135 -7.24 10.04 -18.69
C GLU A 135 -8.02 10.92 -17.72
N VAL A 136 -8.85 11.83 -18.23
CA VAL A 136 -9.65 12.76 -17.41
C VAL A 136 -10.62 12.06 -16.45
N LYS A 137 -10.99 10.82 -16.73
CA LYS A 137 -11.91 10.03 -15.90
C LYS A 137 -11.20 9.20 -14.82
N ILE A 138 -9.87 9.15 -14.83
CA ILE A 138 -9.11 8.33 -13.85
C ILE A 138 -9.36 8.85 -12.45
N ILE A 139 -9.09 10.13 -12.19
CA ILE A 139 -9.17 10.72 -10.85
C ILE A 139 -10.59 10.70 -10.29
N PRO A 140 -11.62 11.19 -11.00
CA PRO A 140 -12.99 11.13 -10.46
C PRO A 140 -13.43 9.71 -10.10
N ARG A 141 -13.14 8.73 -10.95
CA ARG A 141 -13.53 7.34 -10.68
C ARG A 141 -12.72 6.70 -9.56
N MET A 142 -11.43 7.02 -9.45
CA MET A 142 -10.58 6.55 -8.36
C MET A 142 -11.06 7.09 -7.01
N VAL A 143 -11.38 8.37 -6.95
CA VAL A 143 -11.92 9.02 -5.74
C VAL A 143 -13.28 8.41 -5.37
N GLU A 144 -14.19 8.24 -6.33
CA GLU A 144 -15.49 7.60 -6.11
C GLU A 144 -15.35 6.20 -5.47
N LEU A 145 -14.45 5.36 -6.00
CA LEU A 145 -14.16 4.04 -5.44
C LEU A 145 -13.56 4.14 -4.03
N THR A 146 -12.68 5.11 -3.81
CA THR A 146 -12.06 5.33 -2.50
C THR A 146 -13.12 5.70 -1.47
N ILE A 147 -13.98 6.67 -1.77
CA ILE A 147 -15.04 7.12 -0.84
C ILE A 147 -16.07 6.01 -0.58
N ALA A 148 -16.35 5.17 -1.58
CA ALA A 148 -17.24 4.02 -1.39
C ALA A 148 -16.71 3.01 -0.37
N ASP A 149 -15.39 2.79 -0.35
CA ASP A 149 -14.75 1.76 0.46
C ASP A 149 -14.12 2.29 1.75
N MET A 150 -13.80 3.58 1.82
CA MET A 150 -13.08 4.21 2.92
C MET A 150 -13.96 4.37 4.17
N GLU A 151 -13.41 4.05 5.35
CA GLU A 151 -14.06 4.35 6.63
C GLU A 151 -14.13 5.86 6.83
N PRO A 152 -15.35 6.44 7.02
CA PRO A 152 -15.52 7.87 7.18
C PRO A 152 -14.72 8.44 8.36
N GLY A 153 -14.10 9.61 8.15
CA GLY A 153 -13.33 10.30 9.20
C GLY A 153 -11.95 9.71 9.47
N THR A 154 -11.54 8.63 8.77
CA THR A 154 -10.18 8.10 8.90
C THR A 154 -9.19 8.82 8.00
N PRO A 155 -7.90 8.88 8.39
CA PRO A 155 -6.85 9.47 7.56
C PRO A 155 -6.67 8.75 6.24
N TYR A 156 -6.29 9.50 5.20
CA TYR A 156 -5.84 8.95 3.93
C TYR A 156 -4.52 9.58 3.48
N SER A 157 -3.77 8.87 2.66
CA SER A 157 -2.48 9.33 2.13
C SER A 157 -2.50 9.35 0.61
N ILE A 158 -1.79 10.33 0.02
CA ILE A 158 -1.56 10.39 -1.43
C ILE A 158 -0.20 9.78 -1.75
N ILE A 159 -0.19 8.83 -2.67
CA ILE A 159 1.01 8.25 -3.25
C ILE A 159 1.12 8.79 -4.68
N TYR A 160 2.28 9.32 -5.05
CA TYR A 160 2.40 10.02 -6.32
C TYR A 160 3.73 9.74 -7.02
N GLY A 161 3.66 9.78 -8.35
CA GLY A 161 4.82 9.81 -9.23
C GLY A 161 5.09 11.23 -9.76
N ASN A 162 5.44 11.33 -11.03
CA ASN A 162 5.82 12.61 -11.65
C ASN A 162 4.63 13.24 -12.43
N GLU A 163 3.52 13.51 -11.73
CA GLU A 163 2.35 14.19 -12.33
C GLU A 163 1.67 15.12 -11.29
N PRO A 164 2.24 16.32 -11.05
CA PRO A 164 1.73 17.24 -10.03
C PRO A 164 0.27 17.66 -10.22
N SER A 165 -0.19 17.79 -11.47
CA SER A 165 -1.58 18.13 -11.77
C SER A 165 -2.56 17.06 -11.30
N ALA A 166 -2.21 15.80 -11.44
CA ALA A 166 -3.01 14.69 -10.97
C ALA A 166 -3.07 14.64 -9.42
N VAL A 167 -1.96 14.94 -8.76
CA VAL A 167 -1.92 15.07 -7.29
C VAL A 167 -2.87 16.15 -6.82
N LYS A 168 -2.75 17.35 -7.38
CA LYS A 168 -3.59 18.49 -7.04
C LYS A 168 -5.08 18.18 -7.22
N ALA A 169 -5.46 17.68 -8.40
CA ALA A 169 -6.85 17.33 -8.69
C ALA A 169 -7.40 16.22 -7.76
N THR A 170 -6.56 15.24 -7.39
CA THR A 170 -6.96 14.18 -6.45
C THR A 170 -7.22 14.75 -5.06
N VAL A 171 -6.32 15.61 -4.57
CA VAL A 171 -6.44 16.23 -3.24
C VAL A 171 -7.67 17.14 -3.18
N GLU A 172 -7.85 18.00 -4.17
CA GLU A 172 -9.00 18.91 -4.23
C GLU A 172 -10.32 18.12 -4.17
N LEU A 173 -10.46 17.09 -5.01
CA LEU A 173 -11.68 16.28 -5.04
C LEU A 173 -11.91 15.47 -3.76
N MET A 174 -10.85 14.90 -3.18
CA MET A 174 -10.95 14.21 -1.88
C MET A 174 -11.37 15.18 -0.77
N LYS A 175 -10.74 16.35 -0.71
CA LYS A 175 -11.04 17.37 0.29
C LYS A 175 -12.47 17.89 0.18
N ASP A 176 -12.96 18.12 -1.04
CA ASP A 176 -14.35 18.56 -1.27
C ASP A 176 -15.37 17.56 -0.72
N ILE A 177 -15.05 16.26 -0.75
CA ILE A 177 -15.95 15.22 -0.29
C ILE A 177 -15.77 14.90 1.20
N THR A 178 -14.51 14.80 1.66
CA THR A 178 -14.20 14.38 3.04
C THR A 178 -14.20 15.53 4.04
N GLY A 179 -13.91 16.76 3.56
CA GLY A 179 -13.76 17.95 4.39
C GLY A 179 -12.36 18.12 5.01
N TYR A 180 -11.39 17.24 4.71
CA TYR A 180 -10.03 17.32 5.28
C TYR A 180 -8.95 16.95 4.27
N GLU A 181 -7.72 17.40 4.57
CA GLU A 181 -6.52 17.14 3.78
C GLU A 181 -5.98 15.72 4.02
N PRO A 182 -5.18 15.16 3.10
CA PRO A 182 -4.47 13.91 3.36
C PRO A 182 -3.48 14.07 4.52
N GLU A 183 -3.29 13.01 5.29
CA GLU A 183 -2.31 12.98 6.38
C GLU A 183 -0.86 13.05 5.90
N GLY A 184 -0.60 12.70 4.64
CA GLY A 184 0.73 12.72 4.06
C GLY A 184 0.77 12.50 2.56
N TYR A 185 1.90 12.91 1.98
CA TYR A 185 2.23 12.80 0.57
C TYR A 185 3.50 11.96 0.42
N TYR A 186 3.41 10.86 -0.32
CA TYR A 186 4.50 9.88 -0.43
C TYR A 186 4.88 9.69 -1.91
N PRO A 187 6.10 10.05 -2.30
CA PRO A 187 6.57 9.72 -3.64
C PRO A 187 6.72 8.22 -3.81
N ILE A 188 6.37 7.69 -4.98
CA ILE A 188 6.65 6.30 -5.30
C ILE A 188 8.16 6.09 -5.46
N GLY A 189 8.68 5.01 -4.87
CA GLY A 189 10.06 4.60 -5.10
C GLY A 189 10.27 4.05 -6.51
N ALA A 190 11.55 4.02 -6.95
CA ALA A 190 11.93 3.56 -8.29
C ALA A 190 11.41 2.15 -8.61
N ALA A 191 11.43 1.23 -7.66
CA ALA A 191 10.93 -0.13 -7.84
C ALA A 191 9.42 -0.17 -8.18
N VAL A 192 8.60 0.65 -7.52
CA VAL A 192 7.16 0.76 -7.81
C VAL A 192 6.94 1.47 -9.14
N ALA A 193 7.68 2.57 -9.41
CA ALA A 193 7.56 3.33 -10.65
C ALA A 193 7.93 2.49 -11.89
N ALA A 194 8.91 1.59 -11.79
CA ALA A 194 9.27 0.67 -12.86
C ALA A 194 8.13 -0.29 -13.27
N ASN A 195 7.20 -0.56 -12.35
CA ASN A 195 6.04 -1.43 -12.58
C ASN A 195 4.77 -0.64 -12.94
N ALA A 196 4.44 0.39 -12.16
CA ALA A 196 3.19 1.16 -12.31
C ALA A 196 3.31 2.33 -13.32
N GLY A 197 4.53 2.74 -13.60
CA GLY A 197 4.83 3.92 -14.41
C GLY A 197 5.02 5.18 -13.57
N PRO A 198 5.79 6.15 -14.09
CA PRO A 198 6.17 7.35 -13.33
C PRO A 198 5.02 8.35 -13.12
N LYS A 199 3.93 8.26 -13.88
CA LYS A 199 2.77 9.17 -13.78
C LYS A 199 1.67 8.67 -12.84
N THR A 200 1.92 7.63 -12.07
CA THR A 200 0.92 7.04 -11.17
C THR A 200 0.54 8.02 -10.05
N VAL A 201 -0.76 8.09 -9.77
CA VAL A 201 -1.31 8.68 -8.55
C VAL A 201 -2.20 7.65 -7.87
N ALA A 202 -2.15 7.61 -6.54
CA ALA A 202 -2.88 6.64 -5.73
C ALA A 202 -3.37 7.25 -4.41
N ILE A 203 -4.41 6.64 -3.86
CA ILE A 203 -4.95 6.96 -2.53
C ILE A 203 -4.85 5.69 -1.68
N ALA A 204 -4.14 5.79 -0.55
CA ALA A 204 -4.07 4.76 0.47
C ALA A 204 -4.97 5.16 1.65
N PHE A 205 -5.81 4.25 2.11
CA PHE A 205 -6.85 4.55 3.09
C PHE A 205 -7.20 3.32 3.94
N HIS A 206 -7.88 3.54 5.05
CA HIS A 206 -8.48 2.52 5.90
C HIS A 206 -9.86 2.14 5.38
N VAL A 207 -10.14 0.84 5.25
CA VAL A 207 -11.44 0.35 4.73
C VAL A 207 -12.52 0.32 5.81
N LYS A 208 -13.78 0.42 5.37
CA LYS A 208 -14.96 0.18 6.22
C LYS A 208 -14.94 -1.25 6.78
N GLU A 209 -15.44 -1.42 7.99
CA GLU A 209 -15.52 -2.71 8.68
C GLU A 209 -16.21 -3.82 7.86
N ALA A 210 -17.21 -3.45 7.05
CA ALA A 210 -17.91 -4.40 6.18
C ALA A 210 -17.01 -5.07 5.11
N PHE A 211 -15.89 -4.43 4.75
CA PHE A 211 -14.91 -4.98 3.78
C PHE A 211 -13.82 -5.82 4.45
N GLU A 212 -13.75 -5.84 5.77
CA GLU A 212 -12.77 -6.64 6.52
C GLU A 212 -13.01 -8.15 6.35
N ASN A 213 -14.24 -8.54 6.04
CA ASN A 213 -14.70 -9.94 5.95
C ASN A 213 -14.67 -10.52 4.54
N ASP A 214 -13.94 -9.96 3.58
CA ASP A 214 -13.79 -10.47 2.19
C ASP A 214 -13.09 -11.86 2.11
N GLY A 215 -13.18 -12.69 3.16
CA GLY A 215 -12.64 -14.04 3.21
C GLY A 215 -11.15 -14.11 3.53
N TYR A 216 -10.51 -13.00 3.88
CA TYR A 216 -9.12 -13.01 4.37
C TYR A 216 -9.07 -13.69 5.75
N LYS A 217 -8.28 -14.76 5.84
CA LYS A 217 -7.89 -15.36 7.12
C LYS A 217 -6.41 -15.02 7.32
N PRO A 218 -6.06 -14.27 8.40
CA PRO A 218 -4.66 -14.08 8.75
C PRO A 218 -4.00 -15.44 8.94
N GLN A 219 -2.82 -15.62 8.35
CA GLN A 219 -1.98 -16.81 8.55
C GLN A 219 -1.22 -16.70 9.83
#